data_a0b54d0094ca650cf2d6b7d0e432e666
#
_entry.id   a0b54d0094ca650cf2d6b7d0e432e666
#
_cell.length_a   1.000
_cell.length_b   1.000
_cell.length_c   1.000
_cell.angle_alpha   90.00
_cell.angle_beta   90.00
_cell.angle_gamma   90.00
#
_symmetry.space_group_name_H-M   'P 1'
#
loop_
_entity.id
_entity.type
_entity.pdbx_description
1 polymer ?
#
loop_
_entity_poly.entity_id
_entity_poly.type
_entity_poly.pdbx_seq_one_letter_code
_entity_poly.pdbx_strand_id
1 'polypeptide(L)'
;MEGFYHSVQQRERKKEGAKVKFNVRISMRIYGWLDEVKVLIIGNTAQEVHLEYMKQDDEFAYFEKEIFLKIRAIYRYKFSFMSEWTKWYETEFSKLSVNFYVPDWAKGATMYHIMPDRFCRDYSLPIEEFGKRKIHKVWNEAPLVGPDENGEWARDSYGGNFKGIKSKLDYLKKLKIDIVYFSPIFTA
;
A
#
# COMPACT_ATOMS: atom_id res chain seq x y z
N MET A 1 -19.86 -12.13 -6.46
CA MET A 1 -20.40 -13.45 -6.87
C MET A 1 -21.06 -14.05 -5.64
N GLU A 2 -22.35 -14.22 -5.68
CA GLU A 2 -23.11 -14.77 -4.56
C GLU A 2 -22.75 -16.25 -4.34
N GLY A 3 -22.71 -16.71 -3.08
CA GLY A 3 -22.37 -18.10 -2.76
C GLY A 3 -20.91 -18.52 -2.98
N PHE A 4 -20.04 -17.60 -3.38
CA PHE A 4 -18.61 -17.82 -3.50
C PHE A 4 -17.85 -17.01 -2.45
N TYR A 5 -17.07 -17.68 -1.62
CA TYR A 5 -16.28 -17.07 -0.56
C TYR A 5 -14.84 -17.58 -0.61
N HIS A 6 -13.88 -16.70 -0.39
CA HIS A 6 -12.48 -17.09 -0.35
C HIS A 6 -11.73 -16.35 0.73
N SER A 7 -10.61 -16.96 1.15
CA SER A 7 -9.60 -16.32 1.98
C SER A 7 -8.20 -16.69 1.51
N VAL A 8 -7.28 -15.78 1.65
CA VAL A 8 -5.88 -15.99 1.28
C VAL A 8 -5.01 -15.67 2.50
N GLN A 9 -4.21 -16.64 2.92
CA GLN A 9 -3.38 -16.55 4.12
C GLN A 9 -1.92 -16.77 3.75
N GLN A 10 -1.06 -15.80 4.09
CA GLN A 10 0.38 -16.03 4.07
C GLN A 10 0.79 -16.78 5.33
N ARG A 11 1.42 -17.94 5.14
CA ARG A 11 1.95 -18.74 6.25
C ARG A 11 3.45 -18.53 6.38
N GLU A 12 4.27 -19.47 6.09
CA GLU A 12 5.73 -19.38 6.26
C GLU A 12 6.34 -18.26 5.39
N ARG A 13 6.98 -17.27 6.04
CA ARG A 13 7.74 -16.21 5.35
C ARG A 13 9.21 -16.59 5.32
N LYS A 14 9.80 -16.62 4.12
CA LYS A 14 11.22 -16.85 3.89
C LYS A 14 11.83 -15.65 3.16
N LYS A 15 13.16 -15.55 3.13
CA LYS A 15 13.83 -14.47 2.37
C LYS A 15 13.43 -14.44 0.90
N GLU A 16 13.18 -15.57 0.30
CA GLU A 16 12.88 -15.75 -1.12
C GLU A 16 11.39 -15.81 -1.49
N GLY A 17 10.49 -15.85 -0.50
CA GLY A 17 9.04 -15.93 -0.76
C GLY A 17 8.23 -16.28 0.48
N ALA A 18 6.98 -16.61 0.25
CA ALA A 18 6.07 -17.09 1.29
C ALA A 18 5.21 -18.23 0.78
N LYS A 19 4.87 -19.14 1.67
CA LYS A 19 3.77 -20.07 1.43
C LYS A 19 2.46 -19.34 1.58
N VAL A 20 1.64 -19.41 0.56
CA VAL A 20 0.33 -18.78 0.50
C VAL A 20 -0.72 -19.86 0.37
N LYS A 21 -1.65 -19.91 1.31
CA LYS A 21 -2.78 -20.82 1.30
C LYS A 21 -4.01 -20.12 0.78
N PHE A 22 -4.56 -20.62 -0.29
CA PHE A 22 -5.85 -20.24 -0.86
C PHE A 22 -6.92 -21.19 -0.32
N ASN A 23 -7.97 -20.63 0.26
CA ASN A 23 -9.13 -21.39 0.72
C ASN A 23 -10.36 -20.84 0.02
N VAL A 24 -11.19 -21.73 -0.49
CA VAL A 24 -12.43 -21.39 -1.20
C VAL A 24 -13.55 -22.25 -0.67
N ARG A 25 -14.74 -21.65 -0.49
CA ARG A 25 -15.99 -22.38 -0.30
C ARG A 25 -17.03 -21.88 -1.29
N ILE A 26 -17.73 -22.81 -1.92
CA ILE A 26 -18.69 -22.54 -2.99
C ILE A 26 -20.01 -23.20 -2.64
N SER A 27 -21.11 -22.45 -2.72
CA SER A 27 -22.44 -22.96 -2.42
C SER A 27 -22.92 -23.94 -3.49
N MET A 28 -23.14 -25.17 -3.11
CA MET A 28 -23.71 -26.19 -3.97
C MET A 28 -25.20 -25.95 -4.24
N ARG A 29 -25.88 -25.21 -3.38
CA ARG A 29 -27.30 -24.84 -3.63
C ARG A 29 -27.45 -23.89 -4.81
N ILE A 30 -26.43 -23.03 -5.04
CA ILE A 30 -26.47 -22.05 -6.13
C ILE A 30 -25.88 -22.62 -7.41
N TYR A 31 -24.78 -23.39 -7.29
CA TYR A 31 -23.98 -23.82 -8.44
C TYR A 31 -24.08 -25.31 -8.76
N GLY A 32 -24.77 -26.09 -7.93
CA GLY A 32 -24.87 -27.52 -8.12
C GLY A 32 -23.55 -28.24 -7.87
N TRP A 33 -23.31 -29.31 -8.60
CA TRP A 33 -22.09 -30.09 -8.50
C TRP A 33 -20.88 -29.34 -9.09
N LEU A 34 -19.78 -29.31 -8.32
CA LEU A 34 -18.53 -28.62 -8.69
C LEU A 34 -17.48 -29.64 -9.11
N ASP A 35 -16.92 -29.45 -10.28
CA ASP A 35 -15.92 -30.38 -10.81
C ASP A 35 -14.50 -29.80 -10.64
N GLU A 36 -14.24 -28.66 -11.20
CA GLU A 36 -12.90 -28.09 -11.27
C GLU A 36 -12.87 -26.69 -10.64
N VAL A 37 -11.96 -26.49 -9.65
CA VAL A 37 -11.73 -25.18 -9.04
C VAL A 37 -10.28 -24.80 -9.20
N LYS A 38 -10.02 -23.62 -9.79
CA LYS A 38 -8.69 -23.13 -10.10
C LYS A 38 -8.47 -21.73 -9.56
N VAL A 39 -7.20 -21.40 -9.33
CA VAL A 39 -6.73 -20.02 -9.13
C VAL A 39 -5.72 -19.66 -10.20
N LEU A 40 -6.00 -18.60 -10.94
CA LEU A 40 -5.04 -17.94 -11.83
C LEU A 40 -4.29 -16.88 -11.02
N ILE A 41 -2.97 -16.99 -10.97
CA ILE A 41 -2.09 -16.07 -10.26
C ILE A 41 -1.16 -15.41 -11.27
N ILE A 42 -1.17 -14.09 -11.30
CA ILE A 42 -0.36 -13.27 -12.21
C ILE A 42 0.62 -12.44 -11.39
N GLY A 43 1.90 -12.73 -11.55
CA GLY A 43 3.03 -11.95 -11.06
C GLY A 43 3.91 -11.55 -12.24
N ASN A 44 5.21 -11.86 -12.19
CA ASN A 44 6.10 -11.76 -13.35
C ASN A 44 5.74 -12.78 -14.43
N THR A 45 5.18 -13.90 -14.04
CA THR A 45 4.63 -14.95 -14.89
C THR A 45 3.22 -15.26 -14.44
N ALA A 46 2.38 -15.73 -15.35
CA ALA A 46 1.06 -16.25 -15.02
C ALA A 46 1.16 -17.76 -14.73
N GLN A 47 0.46 -18.22 -13.72
CA GLN A 47 0.32 -19.63 -13.40
C GLN A 47 -1.12 -19.94 -13.02
N GLU A 48 -1.65 -21.03 -13.51
CA GLU A 48 -2.94 -21.58 -13.13
C GLU A 48 -2.73 -22.81 -12.26
N VAL A 49 -3.43 -22.87 -11.14
CA VAL A 49 -3.27 -23.94 -10.15
C VAL A 49 -4.64 -24.46 -9.75
N HIS A 50 -4.81 -25.78 -9.80
CA HIS A 50 -6.01 -26.45 -9.31
C HIS A 50 -6.02 -26.47 -7.78
N LEU A 51 -7.18 -26.19 -7.20
CA LEU A 51 -7.42 -26.33 -5.79
C LEU A 51 -7.89 -27.77 -5.50
N GLU A 52 -7.45 -28.31 -4.37
CA GLU A 52 -7.80 -29.64 -3.91
C GLU A 52 -9.14 -29.60 -3.17
N TYR A 53 -10.04 -30.50 -3.50
CA TYR A 53 -11.25 -30.72 -2.74
C TYR A 53 -10.94 -31.24 -1.35
N MET A 54 -11.50 -30.64 -0.33
CA MET A 54 -11.26 -30.99 1.06
C MET A 54 -12.44 -31.71 1.71
N LYS A 55 -13.61 -31.14 1.56
CA LYS A 55 -14.86 -31.64 2.13
C LYS A 55 -16.07 -30.90 1.56
N GLN A 56 -17.23 -31.39 1.89
CA GLN A 56 -18.51 -30.66 1.70
C GLN A 56 -19.40 -30.83 2.94
N ASP A 57 -20.31 -29.89 3.11
CA ASP A 57 -21.45 -29.98 4.01
C ASP A 57 -22.76 -29.84 3.20
N ASP A 58 -23.87 -29.61 3.88
CA ASP A 58 -25.18 -29.49 3.24
C ASP A 58 -25.33 -28.26 2.32
N GLU A 59 -24.45 -27.31 2.43
CA GLU A 59 -24.53 -26.03 1.70
C GLU A 59 -23.30 -25.76 0.83
N PHE A 60 -22.08 -26.09 1.31
CA PHE A 60 -20.85 -25.71 0.67
C PHE A 60 -19.90 -26.87 0.40
N ALA A 61 -19.23 -26.78 -0.75
CA ALA A 61 -18.00 -27.52 -1.02
C ALA A 61 -16.76 -26.65 -0.73
N TYR A 62 -15.73 -27.24 -0.14
CA TYR A 62 -14.52 -26.58 0.33
C TYR A 62 -13.30 -27.05 -0.44
N PHE A 63 -12.51 -26.10 -0.92
CA PHE A 63 -11.30 -26.34 -1.69
C PHE A 63 -10.15 -25.55 -1.10
N GLU A 64 -8.93 -26.10 -1.20
CA GLU A 64 -7.73 -25.40 -0.76
C GLU A 64 -6.52 -25.75 -1.61
N LYS A 65 -5.52 -24.85 -1.59
CA LYS A 65 -4.19 -25.09 -2.14
C LYS A 65 -3.17 -24.21 -1.46
N GLU A 66 -2.02 -24.81 -1.11
CA GLU A 66 -0.87 -24.07 -0.66
C GLU A 66 0.14 -23.96 -1.80
N ILE A 67 0.64 -22.75 -2.05
CA ILE A 67 1.56 -22.44 -3.15
C ILE A 67 2.69 -21.58 -2.60
N PHE A 68 3.91 -21.84 -3.07
CA PHE A 68 5.04 -20.97 -2.77
C PHE A 68 5.11 -19.84 -3.80
N LEU A 69 4.96 -18.59 -3.34
CA LEU A 69 5.10 -17.40 -4.17
C LEU A 69 6.40 -16.68 -3.82
N LYS A 70 7.19 -16.35 -4.86
CA LYS A 70 8.47 -15.65 -4.73
C LYS A 70 8.30 -14.24 -4.21
N ILE A 71 9.38 -13.65 -3.70
CA ILE A 71 9.44 -12.38 -2.99
C ILE A 71 9.00 -11.16 -3.80
N ARG A 72 8.44 -10.20 -3.02
CA ARG A 72 8.33 -8.76 -3.31
C ARG A 72 7.58 -8.43 -4.59
N ALA A 73 6.55 -9.19 -4.90
CA ALA A 73 5.65 -8.85 -5.98
C ALA A 73 4.24 -8.62 -5.44
N ILE A 74 3.55 -7.69 -6.07
CA ILE A 74 2.10 -7.62 -5.96
C ILE A 74 1.58 -8.60 -6.99
N TYR A 75 0.94 -9.65 -6.53
CA TYR A 75 0.26 -10.61 -7.38
C TYR A 75 -1.18 -10.19 -7.59
N ARG A 76 -1.70 -10.45 -8.79
CA ARG A 76 -3.14 -10.43 -9.06
C ARG A 76 -3.61 -11.88 -9.14
N TYR A 77 -4.76 -12.16 -8.59
CA TYR A 77 -5.32 -13.50 -8.67
C TYR A 77 -6.84 -13.43 -8.89
N LYS A 78 -7.35 -14.43 -9.57
CA LYS A 78 -8.80 -14.70 -9.68
C LYS A 78 -9.04 -16.19 -9.58
N PHE A 79 -10.23 -16.55 -9.17
CA PHE A 79 -10.68 -17.93 -9.17
C PHE A 79 -11.56 -18.20 -10.38
N SER A 80 -11.50 -19.43 -10.86
CA SER A 80 -12.46 -19.98 -11.82
C SER A 80 -12.89 -21.36 -11.35
N PHE A 81 -14.11 -21.73 -11.61
CA PHE A 81 -14.62 -23.05 -11.31
C PHE A 81 -15.67 -23.50 -12.34
N MET A 82 -15.77 -24.79 -12.53
CA MET A 82 -16.76 -25.41 -13.41
C MET A 82 -17.88 -26.02 -12.59
N SER A 83 -19.09 -25.76 -13.02
CA SER A 83 -20.33 -26.27 -12.42
C SER A 83 -21.05 -27.15 -13.42
N GLU A 84 -21.58 -28.29 -12.97
CA GLU A 84 -22.40 -29.21 -13.76
C GLU A 84 -21.73 -29.63 -15.09
N TRP A 85 -20.39 -29.77 -15.10
CA TRP A 85 -19.57 -30.19 -16.25
C TRP A 85 -19.59 -29.28 -17.49
N THR A 86 -20.29 -28.15 -17.42
CA THR A 86 -20.55 -27.34 -18.62
C THR A 86 -20.34 -25.84 -18.43
N LYS A 87 -20.54 -25.30 -17.24
CA LYS A 87 -20.58 -23.87 -17.05
C LYS A 87 -19.40 -23.38 -16.21
N TRP A 88 -18.60 -22.51 -16.82
CA TRP A 88 -17.50 -21.81 -16.14
C TRP A 88 -17.97 -20.52 -15.48
N TYR A 89 -17.47 -20.30 -14.27
CA TYR A 89 -17.62 -19.07 -13.50
C TYR A 89 -16.26 -18.51 -13.16
N GLU A 90 -16.12 -17.19 -13.17
CA GLU A 90 -14.87 -16.50 -12.81
C GLU A 90 -15.15 -15.35 -11.84
N THR A 91 -14.22 -15.13 -10.90
CA THR A 91 -14.25 -13.98 -10.01
C THR A 91 -13.54 -12.79 -10.64
N GLU A 92 -13.79 -11.60 -10.10
CA GLU A 92 -12.95 -10.44 -10.38
C GLU A 92 -11.51 -10.64 -9.84
N PHE A 93 -10.56 -9.89 -10.42
CA PHE A 93 -9.20 -9.92 -9.94
C PHE A 93 -9.06 -9.26 -8.58
N SER A 94 -8.42 -9.98 -7.66
CA SER A 94 -7.98 -9.49 -6.37
C SER A 94 -6.46 -9.28 -6.35
N LYS A 95 -5.96 -8.46 -5.39
CA LYS A 95 -4.52 -8.22 -5.20
C LYS A 95 -4.02 -8.98 -3.98
N LEU A 96 -2.82 -9.54 -4.10
CA LEU A 96 -2.09 -10.19 -3.01
C LEU A 96 -0.66 -9.64 -2.95
N SER A 97 -0.30 -9.02 -1.85
CA SER A 97 1.07 -8.58 -1.59
C SER A 97 1.81 -9.67 -0.81
N VAL A 98 2.82 -10.27 -1.43
CA VAL A 98 3.63 -11.33 -0.79
C VAL A 98 4.84 -10.71 -0.10
N ASN A 99 5.05 -11.10 1.16
CA ASN A 99 6.14 -10.61 2.01
C ASN A 99 6.20 -9.08 2.15
N PHE A 100 5.08 -8.41 2.26
CA PHE A 100 5.07 -7.05 2.75
C PHE A 100 5.50 -7.09 4.23
N TYR A 101 6.77 -6.79 4.46
CA TYR A 101 7.34 -6.71 5.79
C TYR A 101 7.39 -5.25 6.23
N VAL A 102 6.67 -4.94 7.27
CA VAL A 102 6.84 -3.69 8.01
C VAL A 102 7.88 -3.98 9.08
N PRO A 103 9.04 -3.29 9.08
CA PRO A 103 10.04 -3.42 10.14
C PRO A 103 9.41 -3.20 11.52
N ASP A 104 9.87 -3.93 12.53
CA ASP A 104 9.27 -3.85 13.87
C ASP A 104 9.34 -2.44 14.46
N TRP A 105 10.40 -1.68 14.16
CA TRP A 105 10.53 -0.28 14.56
C TRP A 105 9.49 0.65 13.95
N ALA A 106 8.88 0.29 12.81
CA ALA A 106 7.85 1.09 12.14
C ALA A 106 6.42 0.70 12.54
N LYS A 107 6.26 -0.44 13.23
CA LYS A 107 4.93 -0.88 13.68
C LYS A 107 4.47 -0.04 14.87
N GLY A 108 3.37 0.67 14.66
CA GLY A 108 2.81 1.57 15.68
C GLY A 108 3.57 2.88 15.84
N ALA A 109 4.57 3.15 15.00
CA ALA A 109 5.33 4.40 15.03
C ALA A 109 4.47 5.59 14.59
N THR A 110 4.63 6.71 15.28
CA THR A 110 4.01 7.98 14.92
C THR A 110 4.91 8.75 13.95
N MET A 111 4.38 9.01 12.74
CA MET A 111 5.10 9.76 11.72
C MET A 111 4.64 11.21 11.68
N TYR A 112 5.61 12.14 11.62
CA TYR A 112 5.38 13.57 11.44
C TYR A 112 5.92 14.02 10.09
N HIS A 113 5.04 14.49 9.20
CA HIS A 113 5.44 15.01 7.91
C HIS A 113 5.84 16.49 8.03
N ILE A 114 7.04 16.82 7.57
CA ILE A 114 7.60 18.17 7.57
C ILE A 114 7.80 18.65 6.15
N MET A 115 7.20 19.80 5.82
CA MET A 115 7.62 20.62 4.69
C MET A 115 8.67 21.60 5.21
N PRO A 116 9.96 21.42 4.87
CA PRO A 116 11.06 22.21 5.48
C PRO A 116 10.86 23.70 5.40
N ASP A 117 10.44 24.20 4.26
CA ASP A 117 10.19 25.62 3.99
C ASP A 117 9.18 26.25 4.98
N ARG A 118 8.21 25.45 5.46
CA ARG A 118 7.07 25.91 6.27
C ARG A 118 7.12 25.49 7.73
N PHE A 119 8.21 24.86 8.19
CA PHE A 119 8.27 24.33 9.55
C PHE A 119 9.02 25.22 10.53
N CYS A 120 10.28 25.56 10.22
CA CYS A 120 11.09 26.46 11.07
C CYS A 120 12.27 27.00 10.30
N ARG A 121 12.53 28.30 10.45
CA ARG A 121 13.69 28.97 9.85
C ARG A 121 14.74 29.27 10.92
N ASP A 122 16.01 28.94 10.64
CA ASP A 122 17.16 29.54 11.32
C ASP A 122 17.64 30.73 10.49
N TYR A 123 17.54 31.92 11.06
CA TYR A 123 17.85 33.18 10.38
C TYR A 123 19.35 33.44 10.21
N SER A 124 20.22 32.60 10.77
CA SER A 124 21.66 32.69 10.55
C SER A 124 22.10 32.18 9.18
N LEU A 125 21.22 31.50 8.47
CA LEU A 125 21.44 31.02 7.10
C LEU A 125 20.72 31.91 6.10
N PRO A 126 21.35 32.21 4.94
CA PRO A 126 20.67 32.92 3.87
C PRO A 126 19.49 32.12 3.34
N ILE A 127 18.51 32.79 2.74
CA ILE A 127 17.49 32.13 1.93
C ILE A 127 18.10 31.90 0.56
N GLU A 128 18.08 30.66 0.10
CA GLU A 128 18.36 30.37 -1.30
C GLU A 128 17.14 30.74 -2.13
N GLU A 129 17.33 31.64 -3.09
CA GLU A 129 16.28 32.05 -4.02
C GLU A 129 16.14 31.01 -5.13
N PHE A 130 15.12 30.18 -5.05
CA PHE A 130 14.77 29.25 -6.13
C PHE A 130 13.71 29.88 -7.05
N GLY A 131 14.15 30.41 -8.18
CA GLY A 131 13.28 31.02 -9.19
C GLY A 131 12.59 32.29 -8.69
N LYS A 132 11.52 32.70 -9.36
CA LYS A 132 10.75 33.91 -9.06
C LYS A 132 9.71 33.68 -7.95
N ARG A 133 10.08 33.14 -6.80
CA ARG A 133 9.15 32.94 -5.68
C ARG A 133 9.11 34.17 -4.78
N LYS A 134 7.92 34.54 -4.28
CA LYS A 134 7.78 35.53 -3.21
C LYS A 134 8.36 34.94 -1.92
N ILE A 135 9.37 35.61 -1.35
CA ILE A 135 9.95 35.22 -0.07
C ILE A 135 9.28 36.02 1.03
N HIS A 136 8.64 35.33 1.98
CA HIS A 136 8.08 35.96 3.17
C HIS A 136 9.18 36.37 4.15
N LYS A 137 9.20 37.66 4.49
CA LYS A 137 10.18 38.22 5.43
C LYS A 137 9.79 37.95 6.88
N VAL A 138 8.51 37.87 7.14
CA VAL A 138 7.93 37.64 8.46
C VAL A 138 7.30 36.25 8.51
N TRP A 139 7.66 35.46 9.52
CA TRP A 139 7.21 34.05 9.62
C TRP A 139 5.67 33.91 9.70
N ASN A 140 5.00 34.85 10.33
CA ASN A 140 3.54 34.84 10.52
C ASN A 140 2.77 35.56 9.41
N GLU A 141 3.42 35.91 8.31
CA GLU A 141 2.72 36.48 7.15
C GLU A 141 1.81 35.41 6.53
N ALA A 142 0.62 35.83 6.07
CA ALA A 142 -0.29 34.90 5.42
C ALA A 142 0.29 34.35 4.10
N PRO A 143 0.15 33.02 3.82
CA PRO A 143 0.60 32.45 2.58
C PRO A 143 -0.22 32.99 1.39
N LEU A 144 0.36 32.92 0.20
CA LEU A 144 -0.38 33.19 -1.03
C LEU A 144 -1.45 32.12 -1.22
N VAL A 145 -2.71 32.57 -1.25
CA VAL A 145 -3.85 31.70 -1.53
C VAL A 145 -4.27 31.96 -2.97
N GLY A 146 -3.96 31.03 -3.85
CA GLY A 146 -4.25 31.14 -5.28
C GLY A 146 -3.01 31.20 -6.16
N PRO A 147 -3.21 31.29 -7.48
CA PRO A 147 -2.11 31.44 -8.44
C PRO A 147 -1.51 32.86 -8.37
N ASP A 148 -0.24 32.97 -8.77
CA ASP A 148 0.42 34.25 -8.97
C ASP A 148 -0.07 34.96 -10.27
N GLU A 149 0.55 36.10 -10.57
CA GLU A 149 0.24 36.88 -11.79
C GLU A 149 0.43 36.09 -13.11
N ASN A 150 1.18 35.02 -13.09
CA ASN A 150 1.42 34.11 -14.22
C ASN A 150 0.52 32.88 -14.22
N GLY A 151 -0.40 32.75 -13.26
CA GLY A 151 -1.28 31.59 -13.10
C GLY A 151 -0.61 30.41 -12.41
N GLU A 152 0.58 30.58 -11.82
CA GLU A 152 1.33 29.51 -11.16
C GLU A 152 1.00 29.43 -9.65
N TRP A 153 0.78 28.21 -9.16
CA TRP A 153 0.44 27.93 -7.76
C TRP A 153 1.68 27.71 -6.89
N ALA A 154 1.52 27.93 -5.57
CA ALA A 154 2.55 27.67 -4.57
C ALA A 154 3.88 28.41 -4.84
N ARG A 155 3.79 29.66 -5.26
CA ARG A 155 4.93 30.53 -5.63
C ARG A 155 5.41 31.42 -4.50
N ASP A 156 5.25 30.98 -3.25
CA ASP A 156 5.81 31.63 -2.07
C ASP A 156 6.68 30.69 -1.24
N SER A 157 7.60 31.26 -0.45
CA SER A 157 8.54 30.55 0.39
C SER A 157 8.75 31.31 1.70
N TYR A 158 8.92 30.59 2.80
CA TYR A 158 9.23 31.15 4.13
C TYR A 158 10.72 30.95 4.50
N GLY A 159 11.45 30.18 3.70
CA GLY A 159 12.87 29.93 3.91
C GLY A 159 13.19 29.08 5.12
N GLY A 160 12.25 28.22 5.55
CA GLY A 160 12.53 27.20 6.55
C GLY A 160 13.64 26.27 6.10
N ASN A 161 14.49 25.83 7.03
CA ASN A 161 15.70 25.10 6.71
C ASN A 161 16.00 24.00 7.73
N PHE A 162 16.94 23.10 7.40
CA PHE A 162 17.33 21.99 8.27
C PHE A 162 17.88 22.40 9.63
N LYS A 163 18.58 23.54 9.69
CA LYS A 163 19.08 24.07 10.96
C LYS A 163 17.92 24.50 11.87
N GLY A 164 16.88 25.11 11.29
CA GLY A 164 15.64 25.42 11.98
C GLY A 164 14.91 24.15 12.44
N ILE A 165 14.82 23.11 11.59
CA ILE A 165 14.23 21.82 11.96
C ILE A 165 15.02 21.19 13.12
N LYS A 166 16.37 21.20 13.05
CA LYS A 166 17.23 20.68 14.10
C LYS A 166 16.97 21.36 15.45
N SER A 167 16.71 22.66 15.48
CA SER A 167 16.38 23.39 16.70
C SER A 167 15.04 22.98 17.33
N LYS A 168 14.17 22.28 16.56
CA LYS A 168 12.86 21.80 17.00
C LYS A 168 12.82 20.31 17.35
N LEU A 169 13.96 19.60 17.38
CA LEU A 169 13.98 18.18 17.71
C LEU A 169 13.42 17.86 19.08
N ASP A 170 13.66 18.71 20.09
CA ASP A 170 13.10 18.49 21.42
C ASP A 170 11.57 18.68 21.46
N TYR A 171 11.02 19.55 20.63
CA TYR A 171 9.58 19.68 20.43
C TYR A 171 9.02 18.36 19.84
N LEU A 172 9.65 17.82 18.78
CA LEU A 172 9.22 16.55 18.17
C LEU A 172 9.31 15.38 19.16
N LYS A 173 10.38 15.32 19.96
CA LYS A 173 10.54 14.32 21.03
C LYS A 173 9.41 14.42 22.09
N LYS A 174 9.05 15.64 22.52
CA LYS A 174 7.95 15.86 23.45
C LYS A 174 6.61 15.38 22.90
N LEU A 175 6.41 15.46 21.58
CA LEU A 175 5.26 14.91 20.87
C LEU A 175 5.32 13.40 20.68
N LYS A 176 6.39 12.74 21.12
CA LYS A 176 6.63 11.29 20.92
C LYS A 176 6.60 10.88 19.45
N ILE A 177 7.22 11.69 18.60
CA ILE A 177 7.36 11.38 17.18
C ILE A 177 8.52 10.40 17.00
N ASP A 178 8.25 9.28 16.34
CA ASP A 178 9.23 8.22 16.05
C ASP A 178 9.89 8.40 14.69
N ILE A 179 9.15 8.93 13.72
CA ILE A 179 9.59 9.04 12.32
C ILE A 179 9.32 10.46 11.83
N VAL A 180 10.35 11.08 11.26
CA VAL A 180 10.19 12.34 10.51
C VAL A 180 10.28 12.05 9.03
N TYR A 181 9.24 12.42 8.30
CA TYR A 181 9.18 12.36 6.83
C TYR A 181 9.25 13.77 6.26
N PHE A 182 10.15 14.01 5.32
CA PHE A 182 10.28 15.30 4.66
C PHE A 182 9.58 15.31 3.30
N SER A 183 8.92 16.44 2.97
CA SER A 183 8.60 16.76 1.58
C SER A 183 9.88 16.74 0.74
N PRO A 184 9.84 16.60 -0.60
CA PRO A 184 11.02 16.54 -1.44
C PRO A 184 12.02 17.65 -1.13
N ILE A 185 13.28 17.28 -0.92
CA ILE A 185 14.39 18.15 -0.49
C ILE A 185 15.53 18.20 -1.51
N PHE A 186 15.41 17.42 -2.57
CA PHE A 186 16.35 17.42 -3.68
C PHE A 186 15.79 18.24 -4.84
N THR A 187 16.69 18.90 -5.57
CA THR A 187 16.35 19.52 -6.86
C THR A 187 15.93 18.42 -7.83
N ALA A 188 14.81 18.65 -8.52
CA ALA A 188 14.32 17.78 -9.58
C ALA A 188 15.00 18.12 -10.91
#